data_6923bdb8acc6dfea4d7d5215f4e839e3
#
_entry.id   6923bdb8acc6dfea4d7d5215f4e839e3
#
_cell.length_a   1.000
_cell.length_b   1.000
_cell.length_c   1.000
_cell.angle_alpha   90.00
_cell.angle_beta   90.00
_cell.angle_gamma   90.00
#
_symmetry.space_group_name_H-M   'P 1'
#
loop_
_entity.id
_entity.type
_entity.pdbx_description
1 polymer ?
#
loop_
_entity_poly.entity_id
_entity_poly.type
_entity_poly.pdbx_seq_one_letter_code
_entity_poly.pdbx_strand_id
1 'polypeptide(L)'
;MTRESTSTEFDEKSLNVSAEGAGDAIRSAGGRATQLVDAWVKRGNSAAVAEVAERGQGAERKAARRGIGVLKSRGIGLPERKRAATLAGPPKDAVLEAWMMPPDTAGNTLLVLASHSGASRYRTAFVVLNDTVGVHRIEIGDHSL
;
A
#
# COMPACT_ATOMS: atom_id res chain seq x y z
N MET A 1 -37.56 -14.22 26.83
CA MET A 1 -37.13 -13.63 25.56
C MET A 1 -35.70 -14.06 25.33
N THR A 2 -35.54 -15.13 24.59
CA THR A 2 -34.24 -15.73 24.25
C THR A 2 -33.65 -14.94 23.08
N ARG A 3 -32.54 -14.21 23.32
CA ARG A 3 -31.75 -13.60 22.23
C ARG A 3 -31.08 -14.73 21.47
N GLU A 4 -31.64 -15.09 20.35
CA GLU A 4 -30.92 -15.88 19.35
C GLU A 4 -29.67 -15.12 18.93
N SER A 5 -28.54 -15.57 19.45
CA SER A 5 -27.23 -15.21 18.92
C SER A 5 -27.12 -15.82 17.53
N THR A 6 -27.46 -15.07 16.52
CA THR A 6 -27.14 -15.43 15.13
C THR A 6 -25.62 -15.49 15.02
N SER A 7 -25.06 -16.64 15.37
CA SER A 7 -23.65 -16.96 15.14
C SER A 7 -23.48 -17.01 13.63
N THR A 8 -23.03 -15.92 13.06
CA THR A 8 -22.65 -15.86 11.63
C THR A 8 -21.35 -16.63 11.53
N GLU A 9 -21.47 -17.94 11.41
CA GLU A 9 -20.34 -18.86 11.37
C GLU A 9 -19.70 -18.75 9.98
N PHE A 10 -18.59 -18.02 9.91
CA PHE A 10 -17.70 -18.09 8.78
C PHE A 10 -16.92 -19.39 8.87
N ASP A 11 -16.66 -20.03 7.73
CA ASP A 11 -15.85 -21.24 7.69
C ASP A 11 -14.41 -20.96 8.15
N GLU A 12 -13.78 -21.98 8.70
CA GLU A 12 -12.46 -21.84 9.30
C GLU A 12 -11.40 -21.40 8.30
N LYS A 13 -11.58 -21.74 7.02
CA LYS A 13 -10.73 -21.31 5.92
C LYS A 13 -10.79 -19.79 5.72
N SER A 14 -11.98 -19.20 5.76
CA SER A 14 -12.17 -17.74 5.67
C SER A 14 -11.63 -17.01 6.89
N LEU A 15 -11.68 -17.63 8.06
CA LEU A 15 -11.20 -17.03 9.31
C LEU A 15 -9.68 -17.08 9.46
N ASN A 16 -9.00 -18.07 8.87
CA ASN A 16 -7.55 -18.25 8.93
C ASN A 16 -6.85 -17.83 7.62
N VAL A 17 -7.48 -17.00 6.84
CA VAL A 17 -6.95 -16.54 5.56
C VAL A 17 -5.64 -15.75 5.74
N SER A 18 -4.71 -15.91 4.80
CA SER A 18 -3.51 -15.07 4.73
C SER A 18 -3.83 -13.65 4.25
N ALA A 19 -2.87 -12.75 4.38
CA ALA A 19 -3.01 -11.39 3.84
C ALA A 19 -3.38 -11.39 2.34
N GLU A 20 -2.73 -12.25 1.55
CA GLU A 20 -2.95 -12.36 0.11
C GLU A 20 -4.37 -12.80 -0.24
N GLY A 21 -4.93 -13.72 0.55
CA GLY A 21 -6.31 -14.22 0.35
C GLY A 21 -7.40 -13.33 0.95
N ALA A 22 -7.04 -12.32 1.75
CA ALA A 22 -8.01 -11.49 2.46
C ALA A 22 -8.96 -10.74 1.51
N GLY A 23 -8.45 -10.25 0.38
CA GLY A 23 -9.25 -9.57 -0.63
C GLY A 23 -10.32 -10.50 -1.24
N ASP A 24 -9.97 -11.75 -1.54
CA ASP A 24 -10.89 -12.74 -2.09
C ASP A 24 -11.95 -13.14 -1.06
N ALA A 25 -11.55 -13.33 0.19
CA ALA A 25 -12.47 -13.63 1.28
C ALA A 25 -13.50 -12.50 1.50
N ILE A 26 -13.09 -11.24 1.42
CA ILE A 26 -13.98 -10.07 1.49
C ILE A 26 -14.97 -10.07 0.31
N ARG A 27 -14.50 -10.31 -0.92
CA ARG A 27 -15.38 -10.40 -2.08
C ARG A 27 -16.41 -11.53 -1.94
N SER A 28 -15.98 -12.69 -1.49
CA SER A 28 -16.85 -13.84 -1.25
C SER A 28 -17.86 -13.60 -0.13
N ALA A 29 -17.50 -12.84 0.90
CA ALA A 29 -18.39 -12.48 1.99
C ALA A 29 -19.50 -11.48 1.58
N GLY A 30 -19.28 -10.70 0.52
CA GLY A 30 -20.25 -9.76 -0.02
C GLY A 30 -20.80 -8.81 1.07
N GLY A 31 -22.12 -8.76 1.26
CA GLY A 31 -22.76 -7.90 2.27
C GLY A 31 -22.33 -8.19 3.72
N ARG A 32 -21.66 -9.31 4.00
CA ARG A 32 -21.14 -9.68 5.33
C ARG A 32 -19.65 -9.37 5.52
N ALA A 33 -19.03 -8.64 4.57
CA ALA A 33 -17.60 -8.31 4.61
C ALA A 33 -17.16 -7.66 5.93
N THR A 34 -17.95 -6.72 6.45
CA THR A 34 -17.67 -6.05 7.73
C THR A 34 -17.67 -7.05 8.90
N GLN A 35 -18.61 -8.01 8.92
CA GLN A 35 -18.70 -9.03 9.95
C GLN A 35 -17.50 -9.99 9.89
N LEU A 36 -17.01 -10.30 8.69
CA LEU A 36 -15.80 -11.10 8.50
C LEU A 36 -14.57 -10.37 9.06
N VAL A 37 -14.43 -9.07 8.81
CA VAL A 37 -13.36 -8.26 9.41
C VAL A 37 -13.44 -8.28 10.94
N ASP A 38 -14.62 -8.13 11.53
CA ASP A 38 -14.81 -8.20 12.97
C ASP A 38 -14.45 -9.59 13.54
N ALA A 39 -14.75 -10.66 12.81
CA ALA A 39 -14.35 -12.01 13.16
C ALA A 39 -12.82 -12.19 13.15
N TRP A 40 -12.12 -11.63 12.16
CA TRP A 40 -10.65 -11.61 12.11
C TRP A 40 -10.05 -10.84 13.28
N VAL A 41 -10.63 -9.68 13.64
CA VAL A 41 -10.17 -8.90 14.79
C VAL A 41 -10.35 -9.70 16.10
N LYS A 42 -11.49 -10.41 16.27
CA LYS A 42 -11.74 -11.26 17.43
C LYS A 42 -10.73 -12.41 17.53
N ARG A 43 -10.39 -13.05 16.42
CA ARG A 43 -9.41 -14.14 16.35
C ARG A 43 -7.94 -13.68 16.37
N GLY A 44 -7.68 -12.40 16.19
CA GLY A 44 -6.31 -11.87 16.15
C GLY A 44 -5.61 -12.05 14.80
N ASN A 45 -6.35 -12.30 13.72
CA ASN A 45 -5.77 -12.38 12.38
C ASN A 45 -5.36 -10.98 11.89
N SER A 46 -4.24 -10.50 12.43
CA SER A 46 -3.71 -9.16 12.14
C SER A 46 -3.30 -9.00 10.68
N ALA A 47 -2.91 -10.07 10.01
CA ALA A 47 -2.47 -10.04 8.62
C ALA A 47 -3.62 -9.72 7.66
N ALA A 48 -4.75 -10.41 7.80
CA ALA A 48 -5.94 -10.16 6.98
C ALA A 48 -6.53 -8.77 7.26
N VAL A 49 -6.60 -8.36 8.55
CA VAL A 49 -7.10 -7.04 8.93
C VAL A 49 -6.21 -5.93 8.36
N ALA A 50 -4.89 -6.06 8.42
CA ALA A 50 -3.96 -5.07 7.89
C ALA A 50 -4.10 -4.91 6.37
N GLU A 51 -4.25 -6.01 5.64
CA GLU A 51 -4.43 -5.99 4.19
C GLU A 51 -5.72 -5.28 3.78
N VAL A 52 -6.85 -5.57 4.45
CA VAL A 52 -8.13 -4.91 4.16
C VAL A 52 -8.11 -3.43 4.59
N ALA A 53 -7.42 -3.07 5.64
CA ALA A 53 -7.26 -1.67 6.04
C ALA A 53 -6.50 -0.84 5.00
N GLU A 54 -5.64 -1.48 4.22
CA GLU A 54 -4.83 -0.84 3.20
C GLU A 54 -5.52 -0.83 1.84
N ARG A 55 -5.92 -1.99 1.34
CA ARG A 55 -6.43 -2.19 -0.02
C ARG A 55 -7.94 -2.30 -0.11
N GLY A 56 -8.62 -2.53 1.00
CA GLY A 56 -10.07 -2.59 1.04
C GLY A 56 -10.72 -1.25 0.68
N GLN A 57 -12.02 -1.27 0.44
CA GLN A 57 -12.81 -0.10 0.09
C GLN A 57 -14.03 -0.03 1.01
N GLY A 58 -14.69 1.11 1.07
CA GLY A 58 -15.97 1.23 1.74
C GLY A 58 -15.98 0.92 3.24
N ALA A 59 -17.01 0.19 3.67
CA ALA A 59 -17.29 -0.07 5.07
C ALA A 59 -16.29 -1.05 5.71
N GLU A 60 -15.85 -2.08 4.97
CA GLU A 60 -14.89 -3.08 5.42
C GLU A 60 -13.52 -2.47 5.71
N ARG A 61 -13.07 -1.51 4.88
CA ARG A 61 -11.84 -0.76 5.14
C ARG A 61 -11.93 0.05 6.42
N LYS A 62 -13.07 0.71 6.65
CA LYS A 62 -13.31 1.49 7.87
C LYS A 62 -13.33 0.58 9.11
N ALA A 63 -13.95 -0.59 9.00
CA ALA A 63 -13.96 -1.60 10.07
C ALA A 63 -12.54 -2.13 10.35
N ALA A 64 -11.77 -2.47 9.30
CA ALA A 64 -10.41 -2.96 9.42
C ALA A 64 -9.48 -1.92 10.09
N ARG A 65 -9.57 -0.65 9.71
CA ARG A 65 -8.80 0.43 10.36
C ARG A 65 -9.10 0.56 11.86
N ARG A 66 -10.37 0.44 12.26
CA ARG A 66 -10.75 0.40 13.68
C ARG A 66 -10.21 -0.87 14.35
N GLY A 67 -10.31 -2.01 13.67
CA GLY A 67 -9.81 -3.30 14.13
C GLY A 67 -8.30 -3.29 14.42
N ILE A 68 -7.49 -2.56 13.64
CA ILE A 68 -6.06 -2.36 13.91
C ILE A 68 -5.84 -1.75 15.30
N GLY A 69 -6.62 -0.76 15.68
CA GLY A 69 -6.55 -0.16 17.02
C GLY A 69 -6.82 -1.18 18.13
N VAL A 70 -7.86 -2.01 17.94
CA VAL A 70 -8.21 -3.08 18.88
C VAL A 70 -7.11 -4.14 18.99
N LEU A 71 -6.53 -4.56 17.86
CA LEU A 71 -5.41 -5.53 17.85
C LEU A 71 -4.20 -4.98 18.59
N LYS A 72 -3.83 -3.73 18.35
CA LYS A 72 -2.73 -3.07 19.05
C LYS A 72 -2.97 -2.98 20.56
N SER A 73 -4.17 -2.62 21.00
CA SER A 73 -4.51 -2.55 22.44
C SER A 73 -4.47 -3.92 23.13
N ARG A 74 -4.60 -5.02 22.37
CA ARG A 74 -4.45 -6.39 22.86
C ARG A 74 -3.00 -6.90 22.79
N GLY A 75 -2.04 -6.07 22.38
CA GLY A 75 -0.65 -6.46 22.22
C GLY A 75 -0.38 -7.36 21.01
N ILE A 76 -1.36 -7.49 20.09
CA ILE A 76 -1.18 -8.28 18.88
C ILE A 76 -0.40 -7.43 17.87
N GLY A 77 0.81 -7.85 17.55
CA GLY A 77 1.66 -7.22 16.55
C GLY A 77 0.99 -7.28 15.17
N LEU A 78 1.03 -6.15 14.47
CA LEU A 78 0.73 -6.17 13.04
C LEU A 78 1.91 -6.79 12.31
N PRO A 79 1.67 -7.54 11.22
CA PRO A 79 2.77 -8.02 10.40
C PRO A 79 3.64 -6.83 10.01
N GLU A 80 4.94 -6.96 10.23
CA GLU A 80 5.87 -5.97 9.71
C GLU A 80 5.61 -5.86 8.21
N ARG A 81 5.19 -4.67 7.81
CA ARG A 81 5.15 -4.39 6.37
C ARG A 81 6.55 -4.67 5.85
N LYS A 82 6.71 -5.70 5.05
CA LYS A 82 7.72 -5.63 4.01
C LYS A 82 7.33 -4.38 3.23
N ARG A 83 7.91 -3.24 3.59
CA ARG A 83 7.77 -2.01 2.80
C ARG A 83 7.99 -2.46 1.39
N ALA A 84 6.95 -2.28 0.56
CA ALA A 84 7.01 -2.64 -0.84
C ALA A 84 8.38 -2.22 -1.34
N ALA A 85 9.11 -3.18 -1.82
CA ALA A 85 10.49 -3.12 -2.23
C ALA A 85 11.14 -1.78 -1.89
N THR A 86 11.98 -1.75 -0.88
CA THR A 86 13.11 -0.83 -0.93
C THR A 86 13.50 -0.82 -2.39
N LEU A 87 13.22 0.27 -3.11
CA LEU A 87 13.64 0.40 -4.50
C LEU A 87 15.04 -0.15 -4.49
N ALA A 88 15.24 -1.32 -5.10
CA ALA A 88 16.56 -1.92 -5.15
C ALA A 88 17.44 -0.78 -5.59
N GLY A 89 18.40 -0.39 -4.74
CA GLY A 89 19.26 0.73 -5.07
C GLY A 89 19.78 0.52 -6.48
N PRO A 90 20.09 1.55 -7.22
CA PRO A 90 20.58 1.40 -8.58
C PRO A 90 21.62 0.28 -8.57
N PRO A 91 21.63 -0.61 -9.59
CA PRO A 91 22.65 -1.63 -9.69
C PRO A 91 24.01 -0.98 -9.45
N LYS A 92 24.92 -1.67 -8.77
CA LYS A 92 26.21 -1.11 -8.34
C LYS A 92 26.97 -0.38 -9.45
N ASP A 93 26.68 -0.70 -10.70
CA ASP A 93 27.28 -0.16 -11.91
C ASP A 93 26.37 0.87 -12.62
N ALA A 94 25.27 1.30 -12.03
CA ALA A 94 24.43 2.32 -12.62
C ALA A 94 25.04 3.70 -12.36
N VAL A 95 25.34 4.43 -13.42
CA VAL A 95 25.68 5.85 -13.33
C VAL A 95 24.37 6.62 -13.16
N LEU A 96 24.31 7.42 -12.10
CA LEU A 96 23.19 8.32 -11.86
C LEU A 96 23.67 9.75 -12.11
N GLU A 97 23.02 10.41 -13.04
CA GLU A 97 23.23 11.81 -13.35
C GLU A 97 22.00 12.60 -12.95
N ALA A 98 22.20 13.79 -12.43
CA ALA A 98 21.14 14.67 -12.00
C ALA A 98 21.41 16.10 -12.46
N TRP A 99 20.40 16.72 -13.06
CA TRP A 99 20.42 18.12 -13.45
C TRP A 99 19.24 18.84 -12.83
N MET A 100 19.46 20.06 -12.41
CA MET A 100 18.41 20.92 -11.88
C MET A 100 18.43 22.24 -12.63
N MET A 101 17.28 22.64 -13.15
CA MET A 101 17.09 23.98 -13.69
C MET A 101 16.65 24.92 -12.58
N PRO A 102 17.15 26.17 -12.57
CA PRO A 102 16.69 27.16 -11.59
C PRO A 102 15.17 27.38 -11.72
N PRO A 103 14.53 27.87 -10.64
CA PRO A 103 13.10 28.16 -10.66
C PRO A 103 12.73 29.15 -11.77
N ASP A 104 11.62 28.87 -12.43
CA ASP A 104 11.00 29.82 -13.36
C ASP A 104 10.23 30.92 -12.61
N THR A 105 9.66 31.87 -13.34
CA THR A 105 8.90 32.98 -12.76
C THR A 105 7.60 32.54 -12.08
N ALA A 106 7.15 31.29 -12.30
CA ALA A 106 5.99 30.69 -11.64
C ALA A 106 6.39 29.82 -10.43
N GLY A 107 7.67 29.82 -10.04
CA GLY A 107 8.19 29.03 -8.92
C GLY A 107 8.37 27.55 -9.23
N ASN A 108 8.42 27.15 -10.51
CA ASN A 108 8.65 25.76 -10.87
C ASN A 108 10.13 25.49 -11.08
N THR A 109 10.62 24.42 -10.46
CA THR A 109 11.99 23.88 -10.65
C THR A 109 11.88 22.54 -11.33
N LEU A 110 12.64 22.32 -12.38
CA LEU A 110 12.76 21.03 -13.05
C LEU A 110 14.00 20.28 -12.54
N LEU A 111 13.80 19.10 -12.02
CA LEU A 111 14.84 18.15 -11.69
C LEU A 111 14.78 17.00 -12.71
N VAL A 112 15.89 16.74 -13.37
CA VAL A 112 16.07 15.63 -14.32
C VAL A 112 17.02 14.63 -13.69
N LEU A 113 16.57 13.40 -13.54
CA LEU A 113 17.40 12.28 -13.10
C LEU A 113 17.56 11.31 -14.25
N ALA A 114 18.79 10.93 -14.56
CA ALA A 114 19.06 9.90 -15.55
C ALA A 114 19.89 8.79 -14.92
N SER A 115 19.47 7.57 -15.14
CA SER A 115 20.19 6.38 -14.71
C SER A 115 20.43 5.52 -15.94
N HIS A 116 21.67 5.09 -16.15
CA HIS A 116 21.96 4.11 -17.19
C HIS A 116 22.64 2.88 -16.60
N SER A 117 22.25 1.73 -17.11
CA SER A 117 22.81 0.44 -16.76
C SER A 117 23.30 -0.23 -18.05
N GLY A 118 24.61 -0.27 -18.22
CA GLY A 118 25.23 -0.74 -19.47
C GLY A 118 25.10 0.26 -20.64
N ALA A 119 25.53 -0.14 -21.83
CA ALA A 119 25.75 0.77 -22.94
C ALA A 119 24.52 1.24 -23.73
N SER A 120 23.32 0.73 -23.44
CA SER A 120 22.19 0.93 -24.36
C SER A 120 20.82 1.19 -23.72
N ARG A 121 20.71 1.34 -22.40
CA ARG A 121 19.44 1.63 -21.76
C ARG A 121 19.55 2.78 -20.78
N TYR A 122 18.71 3.79 -20.98
CA TYR A 122 18.57 4.93 -20.11
C TYR A 122 17.18 4.95 -19.50
N ARG A 123 17.12 5.21 -18.21
CA ARG A 123 15.88 5.56 -17.52
C ARG A 123 15.98 7.01 -17.08
N THR A 124 15.00 7.81 -17.47
CA THR A 124 14.94 9.21 -17.07
C THR A 124 13.71 9.46 -16.20
N ALA A 125 13.88 10.32 -15.21
CA ALA A 125 12.77 10.86 -14.45
C ALA A 125 12.82 12.39 -14.51
N PHE A 126 11.71 12.99 -14.90
CA PHE A 126 11.49 14.43 -14.86
C PHE A 126 10.60 14.73 -13.66
N VAL A 127 11.08 15.55 -12.75
CA VAL A 127 10.34 15.95 -11.56
C VAL A 127 10.18 17.46 -11.60
N VAL A 128 8.94 17.92 -11.68
CA VAL A 128 8.62 19.35 -11.57
C VAL A 128 8.24 19.61 -10.11
N LEU A 129 9.03 20.44 -9.46
CA LEU A 129 8.78 20.93 -8.12
C LEU A 129 8.22 22.35 -8.22
N ASN A 130 7.22 22.66 -7.42
CA ASN A 130 6.69 24.01 -7.29
C ASN A 130 6.83 24.45 -5.82
N ASP A 131 7.22 25.67 -5.60
CA ASP A 131 7.50 26.22 -4.27
C ASP A 131 6.28 26.26 -3.34
N THR A 132 5.06 26.30 -3.93
CA THR A 132 3.82 26.36 -3.18
C THR A 132 3.19 24.98 -2.94
N VAL A 133 3.23 24.08 -3.93
CA VAL A 133 2.53 22.79 -3.88
C VAL A 133 3.46 21.58 -3.71
N GLY A 134 4.77 21.78 -3.74
CA GLY A 134 5.76 20.73 -3.65
C GLY A 134 5.92 19.99 -4.99
N VAL A 135 5.83 18.66 -4.99
CA VAL A 135 5.93 17.87 -6.23
C VAL A 135 4.68 18.08 -7.07
N HIS A 136 4.83 18.78 -8.18
CA HIS A 136 3.74 19.08 -9.11
C HIS A 136 3.56 17.99 -10.16
N ARG A 137 4.64 17.42 -10.69
CA ARG A 137 4.60 16.41 -11.75
C ARG A 137 5.80 15.50 -11.68
N ILE A 138 5.60 14.22 -11.97
CA ILE A 138 6.67 13.25 -12.18
C ILE A 138 6.37 12.49 -13.47
N GLU A 139 7.34 12.42 -14.34
CA GLU A 139 7.32 11.59 -15.56
C GLU A 139 8.54 10.67 -15.55
N ILE A 140 8.33 9.42 -15.87
CA ILE A 140 9.41 8.42 -15.96
C ILE A 140 9.33 7.77 -17.33
N GLY A 141 10.46 7.72 -18.01
CA GLY A 141 10.59 7.10 -19.31
C GLY A 141 11.81 6.17 -19.38
N ASP A 142 11.69 5.11 -20.14
CA ASP A 142 12.80 4.24 -20.52
C ASP A 142 13.16 4.49 -21.98
N HIS A 143 14.44 4.71 -22.25
CA HIS A 143 14.96 5.00 -23.58
C HIS A 143 16.03 3.98 -23.94
N SER A 144 16.04 3.54 -25.19
CA SER A 144 17.12 2.76 -25.80
C SER A 144 17.84 3.63 -26.82
N LEU A 145 19.15 3.52 -26.85
CA LEU A 145 19.98 4.07 -27.93
C LEU A 145 19.87 3.19 -29.16
#